data_768e042600628c46f2ca31d9affee4ec
#
_entry.id   768e042600628c46f2ca31d9affee4ec
#
_cell.length_a   1.000
_cell.length_b   1.000
_cell.length_c   1.000
_cell.angle_alpha   90.00
_cell.angle_beta   90.00
_cell.angle_gamma   90.00
#
_symmetry.space_group_name_H-M   'P 1'
#
loop_
_entity.id
_entity.type
_entity.pdbx_description
1 polymer ?
#
loop_
_entity_poly.entity_id
_entity_poly.type
_entity_poly.pdbx_seq_one_letter_code
_entity_poly.pdbx_strand_id
1 'polypeptide(L)'
;MAETNVTNVPNASVGTHVVNNDNTTTTQEINRPSVSERLAKIGWSNAPLDTMLRNIGKGKTKSDKYEFYSVAARGLECTVATNCASINAANATSTIKLASGVDCLSKDGVLLVPSINVVAEEVKALENGKKIAVKPLMLHIVAIDYTDNGTITVAPLNASKGTVTIAENAKLFRAGVACDQDVAKTDDPQAMPTKDHNYCQRMLCTVSENAYQRLQEKDVEYGLNDFKEQAIYDFRLQSEAAAIFGGGAVAGENFIDPTTRKRKLHMRGVLDFDIQVIESAAGQPIDEYLNVAMEKLFAVNNGSEERILLYGAGFATKLANSKWWTKQLEANKTEVKWGVTWKMVESNFGRLRAIMDPALSLFGDYTDCALVVDPRHLRVVEQVPLQENKLDLQKAGIRNSLDVVLEESITLELTNPKAHGLLIIREE
;
A
#
# COMPACT_ATOMS: atom_id res chain seq x y z
N MET A 1 24.75 -24.85 -50.50
CA MET A 1 23.56 -24.76 -51.37
C MET A 1 23.23 -23.31 -51.45
N ALA A 2 23.34 -22.73 -52.63
CA ALA A 2 23.15 -21.30 -52.85
C ALA A 2 21.65 -20.97 -52.85
N GLU A 3 21.22 -20.08 -52.02
CA GLU A 3 19.91 -19.43 -52.07
C GLU A 3 19.84 -18.61 -53.36
N THR A 4 19.10 -19.05 -54.33
CA THR A 4 18.75 -18.24 -55.51
C THR A 4 17.74 -17.18 -55.09
N ASN A 5 18.22 -15.98 -54.84
CA ASN A 5 17.39 -14.77 -54.80
C ASN A 5 16.65 -14.64 -56.10
N VAL A 6 15.35 -14.89 -56.13
CA VAL A 6 14.48 -14.56 -57.22
C VAL A 6 14.14 -13.05 -57.08
N THR A 7 15.08 -12.21 -57.48
CA THR A 7 14.83 -10.80 -57.72
C THR A 7 14.43 -10.61 -59.18
N ASN A 8 13.36 -9.85 -59.38
CA ASN A 8 12.83 -9.30 -60.62
C ASN A 8 12.04 -10.23 -61.51
N VAL A 9 10.75 -10.29 -61.25
CA VAL A 9 9.78 -10.44 -62.33
C VAL A 9 9.74 -9.09 -63.06
N PRO A 10 10.12 -9.01 -64.33
CA PRO A 10 10.00 -7.74 -65.07
C PRO A 10 8.54 -7.32 -65.12
N ASN A 11 8.26 -6.01 -64.91
CA ASN A 11 6.94 -5.42 -65.12
C ASN A 11 6.33 -5.93 -66.42
N ALA A 12 5.40 -6.87 -66.32
CA ALA A 12 4.67 -7.37 -67.48
C ALA A 12 3.79 -6.23 -68.00
N SER A 13 3.97 -5.89 -69.24
CA SER A 13 3.07 -5.00 -69.95
C SER A 13 1.65 -5.51 -69.86
N VAL A 14 0.70 -4.62 -69.67
CA VAL A 14 -0.73 -4.88 -69.57
C VAL A 14 -1.16 -5.87 -70.66
N GLY A 15 -1.51 -7.11 -70.28
CA GLY A 15 -2.20 -8.06 -71.18
C GLY A 15 -1.60 -9.44 -71.38
N THR A 16 -0.40 -9.76 -70.87
CA THR A 16 0.20 -11.08 -71.05
C THR A 16 0.90 -11.60 -69.82
N HIS A 17 0.12 -11.92 -68.84
CA HIS A 17 0.64 -12.67 -67.69
C HIS A 17 0.38 -14.15 -67.93
N VAL A 18 1.38 -14.87 -68.48
CA VAL A 18 1.32 -16.32 -68.69
C VAL A 18 1.90 -16.98 -67.43
N VAL A 19 1.06 -17.69 -66.68
CA VAL A 19 1.44 -18.44 -65.50
C VAL A 19 1.64 -19.92 -65.87
N ASN A 20 2.82 -20.46 -65.63
CA ASN A 20 3.13 -21.87 -65.82
C ASN A 20 2.72 -22.68 -64.55
N ASN A 21 2.55 -24.00 -64.69
CA ASN A 21 2.26 -24.87 -63.54
C ASN A 21 3.28 -24.76 -62.39
N ASP A 22 4.52 -24.40 -62.68
CA ASP A 22 5.60 -24.28 -61.68
C ASP A 22 5.56 -22.99 -60.90
N ASN A 23 4.91 -21.90 -61.40
CA ASN A 23 4.84 -20.61 -60.72
C ASN A 23 3.42 -20.23 -60.28
N THR A 24 2.42 -21.11 -60.48
CA THR A 24 1.05 -20.90 -60.01
C THR A 24 0.95 -20.82 -58.51
N THR A 25 1.88 -21.46 -57.79
CA THR A 25 1.97 -21.44 -56.31
C THR A 25 2.70 -20.22 -55.75
N THR A 26 3.46 -19.49 -56.61
CA THR A 26 4.26 -18.34 -56.18
C THR A 26 3.60 -16.99 -56.47
N THR A 27 2.51 -16.94 -57.25
CA THR A 27 1.75 -15.73 -57.51
C THR A 27 0.86 -15.38 -56.32
N GLN A 28 1.43 -14.68 -55.36
CA GLN A 28 0.70 -14.18 -54.18
C GLN A 28 -0.43 -13.20 -54.49
N GLU A 29 -0.46 -12.61 -55.66
CA GLU A 29 -1.48 -11.65 -56.09
C GLU A 29 -2.87 -12.24 -56.34
N ILE A 30 -2.95 -13.56 -56.64
CA ILE A 30 -4.22 -14.25 -56.95
C ILE A 30 -4.76 -14.98 -55.71
N ASN A 31 -3.87 -15.43 -54.83
CA ASN A 31 -4.27 -16.18 -53.65
C ASN A 31 -4.43 -15.24 -52.47
N ARG A 32 -5.65 -15.00 -52.06
CA ARG A 32 -5.93 -14.27 -50.80
C ARG A 32 -5.53 -15.14 -49.64
N PRO A 33 -4.70 -14.65 -48.71
CA PRO A 33 -4.36 -15.42 -47.51
C PRO A 33 -5.63 -15.73 -46.72
N SER A 34 -5.73 -16.95 -46.21
CA SER A 34 -6.82 -17.29 -45.32
C SER A 34 -6.61 -16.57 -44.01
N VAL A 35 -7.54 -15.72 -43.64
CA VAL A 35 -7.55 -14.96 -42.39
C VAL A 35 -8.45 -15.67 -41.39
N SER A 36 -7.95 -15.85 -40.17
CA SER A 36 -8.77 -16.41 -39.07
C SER A 36 -9.86 -15.40 -38.68
N GLU A 37 -11.11 -15.84 -38.68
CA GLU A 37 -12.23 -15.04 -38.17
C GLU A 37 -12.14 -14.82 -36.63
N ARG A 38 -11.32 -15.60 -35.96
CA ARG A 38 -11.16 -15.51 -34.51
C ARG A 38 -10.11 -14.48 -34.15
N LEU A 39 -10.54 -13.37 -33.56
CA LEU A 39 -9.66 -12.36 -32.97
C LEU A 39 -9.31 -12.74 -31.52
N ALA A 40 -8.02 -12.90 -31.23
CA ALA A 40 -7.55 -13.07 -29.86
C ALA A 40 -7.30 -11.69 -29.25
N LYS A 41 -8.16 -11.28 -28.33
CA LYS A 41 -7.97 -10.05 -27.55
C LYS A 41 -7.01 -10.34 -26.38
N ILE A 42 -5.84 -9.72 -26.39
CA ILE A 42 -4.84 -9.82 -25.33
C ILE A 42 -4.87 -8.50 -24.58
N GLY A 43 -5.23 -8.54 -23.32
CA GLY A 43 -5.33 -7.35 -22.48
C GLY A 43 -5.13 -7.67 -21.01
N TRP A 44 -4.94 -6.65 -20.20
CA TRP A 44 -4.80 -6.75 -18.76
C TRP A 44 -6.19 -7.01 -18.14
N SER A 45 -6.43 -8.20 -17.64
CA SER A 45 -7.75 -8.60 -17.14
C SER A 45 -8.01 -8.23 -15.68
N ASN A 46 -6.97 -7.90 -14.90
CA ASN A 46 -7.09 -7.75 -13.46
C ASN A 46 -6.47 -6.43 -12.98
N ALA A 47 -7.30 -5.59 -12.38
CA ALA A 47 -6.93 -4.45 -11.55
C ALA A 47 -7.58 -4.66 -10.17
N PRO A 48 -6.96 -5.48 -9.29
CA PRO A 48 -7.62 -5.93 -8.06
C PRO A 48 -7.83 -4.81 -7.06
N LEU A 49 -6.88 -3.89 -6.93
CA LEU A 49 -6.99 -2.75 -6.01
C LEU A 49 -8.07 -1.77 -6.50
N ASP A 50 -8.08 -1.38 -7.77
CA ASP A 50 -9.10 -0.50 -8.35
C ASP A 50 -10.49 -1.12 -8.22
N THR A 51 -10.63 -2.43 -8.54
CA THR A 51 -11.90 -3.14 -8.41
C THR A 51 -12.41 -3.17 -6.98
N MET A 52 -11.53 -3.44 -6.03
CA MET A 52 -11.84 -3.43 -4.61
C MET A 52 -12.27 -2.04 -4.12
N LEU A 53 -11.48 -1.02 -4.43
CA LEU A 53 -11.73 0.36 -4.00
C LEU A 53 -13.06 0.89 -4.52
N ARG A 54 -13.46 0.52 -5.74
CA ARG A 54 -14.78 0.87 -6.31
C ARG A 54 -15.93 0.18 -5.60
N ASN A 55 -15.72 -0.96 -4.94
CA ASN A 55 -16.75 -1.78 -4.31
C ASN A 55 -16.81 -1.66 -2.78
N ILE A 56 -15.77 -1.18 -2.11
CA ILE A 56 -15.77 -1.00 -0.64
C ILE A 56 -16.69 0.14 -0.21
N GLY A 57 -16.70 1.20 -0.97
CA GLY A 57 -17.47 2.41 -0.68
C GLY A 57 -16.72 3.65 -1.14
N LYS A 58 -17.46 4.59 -1.70
CA LYS A 58 -16.92 5.79 -2.31
C LYS A 58 -17.32 7.03 -1.54
N GLY A 59 -16.34 7.90 -1.27
CA GLY A 59 -16.60 9.26 -0.86
C GLY A 59 -16.94 10.15 -2.06
N LYS A 60 -17.48 11.33 -1.83
CA LYS A 60 -17.71 12.36 -2.87
C LYS A 60 -17.15 13.69 -2.41
N THR A 61 -16.51 14.40 -3.33
CA THR A 61 -16.01 15.74 -3.08
C THR A 61 -16.38 16.68 -4.23
N LYS A 62 -16.41 17.97 -3.94
CA LYS A 62 -16.57 19.02 -4.96
C LYS A 62 -15.31 19.86 -5.10
N SER A 63 -14.29 19.61 -4.26
CA SER A 63 -13.05 20.36 -4.23
C SER A 63 -11.92 19.57 -4.86
N ASP A 64 -10.99 20.23 -5.49
CA ASP A 64 -9.76 19.67 -6.05
C ASP A 64 -8.81 19.16 -4.96
N LYS A 65 -8.86 19.76 -3.77
CA LYS A 65 -8.14 19.33 -2.58
C LYS A 65 -9.12 18.70 -1.61
N TYR A 66 -8.85 17.46 -1.24
CA TYR A 66 -9.61 16.75 -0.23
C TYR A 66 -8.81 16.62 1.05
N GLU A 67 -9.38 17.06 2.15
CA GLU A 67 -8.76 17.07 3.47
C GLU A 67 -9.50 16.11 4.39
N PHE A 68 -8.73 15.32 5.14
CA PHE A 68 -9.27 14.35 6.08
C PHE A 68 -8.50 14.39 7.39
N TYR A 69 -9.13 13.91 8.45
CA TYR A 69 -8.58 13.92 9.78
C TYR A 69 -8.42 12.51 10.31
N SER A 70 -7.30 12.27 10.97
CA SER A 70 -7.06 11.02 11.68
C SER A 70 -6.66 11.31 13.13
N VAL A 71 -7.11 10.47 14.04
CA VAL A 71 -6.70 10.50 15.43
C VAL A 71 -5.86 9.26 15.69
N ALA A 72 -4.57 9.45 15.95
CA ALA A 72 -3.71 8.37 16.36
C ALA A 72 -4.08 7.92 17.80
N ALA A 73 -4.04 6.62 18.05
CA ALA A 73 -4.13 6.13 19.42
C ALA A 73 -2.95 6.68 20.22
N ARG A 74 -3.19 7.05 21.49
CA ARG A 74 -2.10 7.48 22.39
C ARG A 74 -1.08 6.35 22.50
N GLY A 75 0.18 6.67 22.29
CA GLY A 75 1.28 5.73 22.52
C GLY A 75 1.28 5.20 23.95
N LEU A 76 1.73 3.98 24.12
CA LEU A 76 1.93 3.37 25.42
C LEU A 76 3.40 3.42 25.83
N GLU A 77 4.30 3.77 24.92
CA GLU A 77 5.74 3.78 25.14
C GLU A 77 6.35 5.17 25.03
N CYS A 78 7.37 5.42 25.81
CA CYS A 78 8.26 6.55 25.68
C CYS A 78 9.71 6.09 25.71
N THR A 79 10.62 6.89 25.14
CA THR A 79 12.05 6.56 25.03
C THR A 79 12.87 7.53 25.86
N VAL A 80 13.88 7.04 26.53
CA VAL A 80 14.79 7.82 27.37
C VAL A 80 15.87 8.47 26.50
N ALA A 81 16.12 9.77 26.67
CA ALA A 81 17.10 10.53 25.91
C ALA A 81 18.53 10.38 26.41
N THR A 82 18.70 10.26 27.72
CA THR A 82 20.02 10.20 28.36
C THR A 82 20.02 9.20 29.50
N ASN A 83 21.18 8.61 29.80
CA ASN A 83 21.32 7.70 30.92
C ASN A 83 20.89 8.36 32.24
N CYS A 84 19.96 7.72 32.96
CA CYS A 84 19.56 8.12 34.29
C CYS A 84 20.18 7.17 35.30
N ALA A 85 21.17 7.64 36.08
CA ALA A 85 22.01 6.83 36.97
C ALA A 85 21.60 6.83 38.45
N SER A 86 20.48 7.49 38.81
CA SER A 86 20.22 7.81 40.24
C SER A 86 18.93 7.24 40.79
N ILE A 87 18.38 6.17 40.19
CA ILE A 87 17.15 5.58 40.72
C ILE A 87 17.46 4.56 41.77
N ASN A 88 17.17 4.92 43.02
CA ASN A 88 17.25 3.98 44.14
C ASN A 88 16.13 4.22 45.15
N ALA A 89 15.86 3.26 46.03
CA ALA A 89 14.82 3.36 47.05
C ALA A 89 15.07 4.46 48.09
N ALA A 90 16.32 4.94 48.24
CA ALA A 90 16.68 6.01 49.17
C ALA A 90 16.40 7.41 48.59
N ASN A 91 16.33 7.54 47.29
CA ASN A 91 15.99 8.82 46.63
C ASN A 91 14.47 8.91 46.46
N ALA A 92 13.89 9.94 47.08
CA ALA A 92 12.44 10.18 46.96
C ALA A 92 11.99 10.44 45.51
N THR A 93 12.83 11.11 44.73
CA THR A 93 12.54 11.45 43.33
C THR A 93 13.81 11.43 42.50
N SER A 94 13.66 11.09 41.22
CA SER A 94 14.72 11.15 40.21
C SER A 94 14.16 11.78 38.93
N THR A 95 15.00 12.48 38.15
CA THR A 95 14.61 13.09 36.89
C THR A 95 15.08 12.26 35.72
N ILE A 96 14.20 12.04 34.75
CA ILE A 96 14.47 11.32 33.49
C ILE A 96 14.15 12.25 32.34
N LYS A 97 15.12 12.48 31.44
CA LYS A 97 14.88 13.20 30.19
C LYS A 97 14.40 12.23 29.10
N LEU A 98 13.30 12.54 28.44
CA LEU A 98 12.72 11.72 27.37
C LEU A 98 13.18 12.21 25.99
N ALA A 99 13.38 11.28 25.07
CA ALA A 99 13.63 11.57 23.65
C ALA A 99 12.31 11.66 22.88
N SER A 100 11.30 10.88 23.28
CA SER A 100 9.98 10.86 22.64
C SER A 100 8.92 10.29 23.56
N GLY A 101 7.65 10.56 23.24
CA GLY A 101 6.51 9.97 23.92
C GLY A 101 6.06 10.67 25.20
N VAL A 102 6.52 11.90 25.47
CA VAL A 102 6.05 12.70 26.63
C VAL A 102 4.54 12.96 26.58
N ASP A 103 3.99 13.15 25.36
CA ASP A 103 2.57 13.39 25.13
C ASP A 103 1.65 12.22 25.52
N CYS A 104 2.23 11.06 25.78
CA CYS A 104 1.49 9.88 26.22
C CYS A 104 1.34 9.80 27.73
N LEU A 105 2.11 10.60 28.48
CA LEU A 105 2.23 10.53 29.91
C LEU A 105 1.30 11.51 30.63
N SER A 106 0.89 11.14 31.82
CA SER A 106 0.14 11.98 32.74
C SER A 106 0.80 12.00 34.11
N LYS A 107 0.59 13.07 34.84
CA LYS A 107 0.92 13.11 36.26
C LYS A 107 0.22 11.95 36.97
N ASP A 108 0.81 11.42 38.00
CA ASP A 108 0.35 10.25 38.77
C ASP A 108 0.29 8.95 37.92
N GLY A 109 0.90 8.95 36.73
CA GLY A 109 1.06 7.77 35.89
C GLY A 109 2.09 6.79 36.45
N VAL A 110 1.90 5.52 36.13
CA VAL A 110 2.85 4.43 36.47
C VAL A 110 3.57 4.01 35.21
N LEU A 111 4.89 3.98 35.25
CA LEU A 111 5.77 3.51 34.18
C LEU A 111 6.39 2.17 34.53
N LEU A 112 6.45 1.28 33.56
CA LEU A 112 7.20 0.02 33.61
C LEU A 112 8.49 0.18 32.79
N VAL A 113 9.59 -0.33 33.37
CA VAL A 113 10.91 -0.38 32.72
C VAL A 113 11.28 -1.84 32.50
N PRO A 114 10.91 -2.47 31.34
CA PRO A 114 11.13 -3.91 31.14
C PRO A 114 12.60 -4.29 31.03
N SER A 115 13.47 -3.36 30.65
CA SER A 115 14.91 -3.58 30.56
C SER A 115 15.57 -3.84 31.91
N ILE A 116 14.89 -3.48 33.01
CA ILE A 116 15.42 -3.60 34.38
C ILE A 116 14.53 -4.51 35.18
N ASN A 117 15.11 -5.60 35.66
CA ASN A 117 14.44 -6.56 36.49
C ASN A 117 14.82 -6.34 37.96
N VAL A 118 13.84 -6.02 38.76
CA VAL A 118 14.02 -5.90 40.20
C VAL A 118 13.74 -7.24 40.87
N VAL A 119 14.77 -7.84 41.47
CA VAL A 119 14.61 -9.05 42.27
C VAL A 119 14.08 -8.63 43.64
N ALA A 120 12.86 -9.02 43.95
CA ALA A 120 12.35 -8.84 45.31
C ALA A 120 13.20 -9.70 46.29
N GLU A 121 13.71 -9.09 47.34
CA GLU A 121 14.57 -9.77 48.37
C GLU A 121 13.91 -11.00 49.01
N GLU A 122 12.62 -11.22 48.82
CA GLU A 122 11.85 -12.32 49.43
C GLU A 122 11.49 -13.46 48.47
N VAL A 123 12.05 -13.52 47.31
CA VAL A 123 11.80 -14.67 46.46
C VAL A 123 12.66 -15.82 46.94
N LYS A 124 12.12 -16.59 47.88
CA LYS A 124 12.64 -17.91 48.25
C LYS A 124 12.81 -18.71 46.97
N ALA A 125 14.03 -19.17 46.71
CA ALA A 125 14.31 -20.09 45.63
C ALA A 125 13.32 -21.27 45.74
N LEU A 126 12.41 -21.37 44.79
CA LEU A 126 11.55 -22.54 44.66
C LEU A 126 12.44 -23.71 44.30
N GLU A 127 12.42 -24.75 45.12
CA GLU A 127 13.30 -25.93 45.08
C GLU A 127 13.25 -26.74 43.76
N ASN A 128 12.57 -26.30 42.74
CA ASN A 128 12.36 -27.05 41.49
C ASN A 128 12.71 -26.30 40.18
N GLY A 129 13.69 -25.40 40.21
CA GLY A 129 14.21 -24.81 38.94
C GLY A 129 13.21 -23.98 38.13
N LYS A 130 12.02 -23.70 38.66
CA LYS A 130 11.08 -22.80 38.00
C LYS A 130 11.58 -21.36 38.08
N LYS A 131 11.76 -20.71 36.93
CA LYS A 131 12.07 -19.30 36.86
C LYS A 131 11.05 -18.50 37.65
N ILE A 132 11.52 -17.75 38.61
CA ILE A 132 10.75 -16.79 39.37
C ILE A 132 10.26 -15.71 38.42
N ALA A 133 8.99 -15.30 38.55
CA ALA A 133 8.45 -14.20 37.79
C ALA A 133 9.25 -12.91 38.11
N VAL A 134 10.07 -12.47 37.18
CA VAL A 134 10.88 -11.26 37.31
C VAL A 134 9.93 -10.08 37.17
N LYS A 135 9.90 -9.19 38.16
CA LYS A 135 9.09 -7.97 38.09
C LYS A 135 9.91 -6.84 37.48
N PRO A 136 9.39 -6.15 36.45
CA PRO A 136 10.06 -4.97 35.92
C PRO A 136 10.11 -3.84 36.97
N LEU A 137 11.07 -2.94 36.82
CA LEU A 137 11.10 -1.72 37.62
C LEU A 137 9.84 -0.89 37.32
N MET A 138 9.17 -0.48 38.40
CA MET A 138 7.98 0.38 38.34
C MET A 138 8.30 1.75 38.93
N LEU A 139 7.91 2.80 38.17
CA LEU A 139 8.13 4.20 38.53
C LEU A 139 6.80 4.92 38.56
N HIS A 140 6.60 5.76 39.56
CA HIS A 140 5.46 6.67 39.66
C HIS A 140 5.87 8.06 39.18
N ILE A 141 5.07 8.69 38.35
CA ILE A 141 5.33 10.03 37.80
C ILE A 141 4.81 11.08 38.78
N VAL A 142 5.71 11.84 39.36
CA VAL A 142 5.39 12.91 40.32
C VAL A 142 5.09 14.22 39.59
N ALA A 143 5.89 14.56 38.57
CA ALA A 143 5.73 15.76 37.78
C ALA A 143 6.22 15.54 36.36
N ILE A 144 5.65 16.30 35.41
CA ILE A 144 6.03 16.29 34.00
C ILE A 144 6.30 17.72 33.58
N ASP A 145 7.44 17.94 32.93
CA ASP A 145 7.74 19.16 32.21
C ASP A 145 7.69 18.86 30.72
N TYR A 146 6.73 19.44 30.02
CA TYR A 146 6.50 19.25 28.59
C TYR A 146 7.42 20.10 27.70
N THR A 147 8.24 20.99 28.31
CA THR A 147 9.19 21.78 27.54
C THR A 147 10.39 20.92 27.13
N ASP A 148 10.97 21.23 25.94
CA ASP A 148 12.23 20.67 25.46
C ASP A 148 12.31 19.12 25.47
N ASN A 149 11.33 18.46 24.75
CA ASN A 149 11.12 16.99 24.68
C ASN A 149 10.66 16.30 25.96
N GLY A 150 10.49 17.05 27.01
CA GLY A 150 9.93 16.57 28.27
C GLY A 150 10.94 15.96 29.23
N THR A 151 10.87 16.46 30.45
CA THR A 151 11.58 15.87 31.59
C THR A 151 10.54 15.38 32.59
N ILE A 152 10.64 14.14 33.00
CA ILE A 152 9.75 13.57 34.02
C ILE A 152 10.47 13.42 35.35
N THR A 153 9.78 13.76 36.42
CA THR A 153 10.23 13.46 37.80
C THR A 153 9.48 12.23 38.25
N VAL A 154 10.22 11.18 38.60
CA VAL A 154 9.67 9.87 38.97
C VAL A 154 10.09 9.47 40.35
N ALA A 155 9.24 8.70 41.06
CA ALA A 155 9.53 8.02 42.29
C ALA A 155 9.52 6.50 42.07
N PRO A 156 10.50 5.76 42.54
CA PRO A 156 10.52 4.32 42.40
C PRO A 156 9.49 3.66 43.33
N LEU A 157 8.67 2.72 42.77
CA LEU A 157 7.68 1.98 43.53
C LEU A 157 8.24 0.67 44.09
N ASN A 158 9.14 0.02 43.35
CA ASN A 158 9.67 -1.31 43.70
C ASN A 158 11.19 -1.40 43.49
N ALA A 159 11.92 -0.29 43.61
CA ALA A 159 13.37 -0.32 43.48
C ALA A 159 14.02 -1.15 44.60
N SER A 160 15.08 -1.90 44.26
CA SER A 160 15.94 -2.54 45.20
C SER A 160 16.76 -1.51 45.99
N LYS A 161 17.43 -1.93 47.09
CA LYS A 161 18.30 -1.02 47.88
C LYS A 161 19.49 -0.48 47.07
N GLY A 162 19.81 -1.07 45.92
CA GLY A 162 20.88 -0.62 45.03
C GLY A 162 20.44 0.49 44.07
N THR A 163 21.40 1.26 43.61
CA THR A 163 21.18 2.26 42.56
C THR A 163 20.94 1.57 41.22
N VAL A 164 19.89 1.95 40.53
CA VAL A 164 19.53 1.42 39.23
C VAL A 164 19.76 2.50 38.16
N THR A 165 20.40 2.12 37.08
CA THR A 165 20.62 2.99 35.92
C THR A 165 19.70 2.59 34.78
N ILE A 166 18.92 3.56 34.25
CA ILE A 166 18.16 3.39 33.03
C ILE A 166 19.04 3.88 31.86
N ALA A 167 19.29 3.00 30.92
CA ALA A 167 20.13 3.31 29.77
C ALA A 167 19.45 4.30 28.80
N GLU A 168 20.25 5.03 28.05
CA GLU A 168 19.80 5.78 26.89
C GLU A 168 19.06 4.86 25.91
N ASN A 169 18.04 5.38 25.23
CA ASN A 169 17.15 4.65 24.33
C ASN A 169 16.35 3.50 24.98
N ALA A 170 16.35 3.38 26.30
CA ALA A 170 15.47 2.45 26.99
C ALA A 170 14.01 2.82 26.78
N LYS A 171 13.18 1.80 26.54
CA LYS A 171 11.74 1.96 26.39
C LYS A 171 11.05 1.85 27.76
N LEU A 172 10.21 2.82 28.06
CA LEU A 172 9.36 2.85 29.24
C LEU A 172 7.91 2.70 28.77
N PHE A 173 7.13 1.88 29.47
CA PHE A 173 5.74 1.63 29.13
C PHE A 173 4.80 2.16 30.18
N ARG A 174 3.73 2.85 29.73
CA ARG A 174 2.67 3.31 30.63
C ARG A 174 1.81 2.13 31.08
N ALA A 175 1.72 1.92 32.40
CA ALA A 175 0.94 0.82 32.97
C ALA A 175 -0.41 1.24 33.55
N GLY A 176 -0.64 2.55 33.71
CA GLY A 176 -1.88 3.05 34.30
C GLY A 176 -1.66 4.36 35.04
N VAL A 177 -2.63 4.77 35.82
CA VAL A 177 -2.59 5.97 36.65
C VAL A 177 -2.98 5.58 38.08
N ALA A 178 -2.29 6.11 39.09
CA ALA A 178 -2.58 5.87 40.49
C ALA A 178 -2.61 7.20 41.24
N CYS A 179 -3.81 7.77 41.36
CA CYS A 179 -4.06 9.05 41.98
C CYS A 179 -4.41 8.88 43.47
N ASP A 180 -4.24 9.95 44.25
CA ASP A 180 -4.75 10.06 45.59
C ASP A 180 -6.29 10.06 45.61
N GLN A 181 -6.89 9.63 46.71
CA GLN A 181 -8.35 9.58 46.89
C GLN A 181 -9.02 10.94 46.86
N ASP A 182 -8.29 12.01 47.24
CA ASP A 182 -8.79 13.39 47.23
C ASP A 182 -8.69 14.09 45.88
N VAL A 183 -8.06 13.47 44.86
CA VAL A 183 -7.91 14.03 43.52
C VAL A 183 -9.22 13.84 42.73
N ALA A 184 -9.91 14.96 42.46
CA ALA A 184 -11.12 14.94 41.66
C ALA A 184 -10.88 15.01 40.15
N LYS A 185 -9.68 15.40 39.69
CA LYS A 185 -9.36 15.65 38.28
C LYS A 185 -7.88 15.42 38.01
N THR A 186 -7.57 14.71 36.94
CA THR A 186 -6.22 14.57 36.39
C THR A 186 -6.09 15.33 35.10
N ASP A 187 -4.93 15.96 34.87
CA ASP A 187 -4.60 16.62 33.60
C ASP A 187 -3.97 15.58 32.64
N ASP A 188 -4.85 14.78 32.00
CA ASP A 188 -4.42 13.81 31.01
C ASP A 188 -4.33 14.47 29.63
N PRO A 189 -3.21 14.30 28.90
CA PRO A 189 -3.10 14.78 27.54
C PRO A 189 -4.08 14.00 26.65
N GLN A 190 -4.74 14.71 25.73
CA GLN A 190 -5.72 14.15 24.82
C GLN A 190 -5.12 14.07 23.41
N ALA A 191 -5.44 12.98 22.69
CA ALA A 191 -5.06 12.89 21.30
C ALA A 191 -5.90 13.87 20.46
N MET A 192 -5.21 14.74 19.73
CA MET A 192 -5.87 15.70 18.84
C MET A 192 -5.88 15.15 17.42
N PRO A 193 -6.95 15.44 16.64
CA PRO A 193 -6.98 15.07 15.23
C PRO A 193 -5.87 15.77 14.46
N THR A 194 -5.10 14.99 13.72
CA THR A 194 -4.13 15.47 12.73
C THR A 194 -4.78 15.56 11.37
N LYS A 195 -4.53 16.66 10.67
CA LYS A 195 -5.06 16.93 9.35
C LYS A 195 -4.09 16.42 8.29
N ASP A 196 -4.58 15.65 7.35
CA ASP A 196 -3.86 15.28 6.13
C ASP A 196 -4.71 15.62 4.90
N HIS A 197 -4.12 15.59 3.72
CA HIS A 197 -4.82 15.94 2.50
C HIS A 197 -4.30 15.16 1.28
N ASN A 198 -5.14 15.14 0.24
CA ASN A 198 -4.80 14.60 -1.05
C ASN A 198 -5.48 15.43 -2.15
N TYR A 199 -5.01 15.32 -3.39
CA TYR A 199 -5.53 16.06 -4.53
C TYR A 199 -6.28 15.14 -5.49
N CYS A 200 -7.35 15.67 -6.11
CA CYS A 200 -8.09 14.96 -7.12
C CYS A 200 -7.31 14.95 -8.44
N GLN A 201 -6.95 13.76 -8.91
CA GLN A 201 -6.30 13.57 -10.19
C GLN A 201 -7.35 13.32 -11.26
N ARG A 202 -7.37 14.18 -12.28
CA ARG A 202 -8.23 14.02 -13.45
C ARG A 202 -7.54 13.14 -14.48
N MET A 203 -8.17 12.04 -14.82
CA MET A 203 -7.70 11.09 -15.83
C MET A 203 -8.63 11.15 -17.04
N LEU A 204 -8.06 11.14 -18.23
CA LEU A 204 -8.77 11.17 -19.50
C LEU A 204 -8.18 10.14 -20.46
N CYS A 205 -9.05 9.41 -21.13
CA CYS A 205 -8.67 8.54 -22.25
C CYS A 205 -9.62 8.81 -23.43
N THR A 206 -9.08 9.04 -24.60
CA THR A 206 -9.88 9.29 -25.80
C THR A 206 -9.65 8.17 -26.81
N VAL A 207 -10.74 7.58 -27.28
CA VAL A 207 -10.76 6.60 -28.35
C VAL A 207 -11.47 7.21 -29.52
N SER A 208 -10.84 7.19 -30.70
CA SER A 208 -11.43 7.77 -31.90
C SER A 208 -11.45 6.79 -33.09
N GLU A 209 -12.53 6.78 -33.81
CA GLU A 209 -12.66 6.02 -35.05
C GLU A 209 -13.02 6.95 -36.23
N ASN A 210 -12.21 6.88 -37.27
CA ASN A 210 -12.46 7.68 -38.49
C ASN A 210 -13.67 7.12 -39.28
N ALA A 211 -14.47 8.00 -39.86
CA ALA A 211 -15.63 7.61 -40.69
C ALA A 211 -15.26 6.69 -41.86
N TYR A 212 -14.13 6.90 -42.50
CA TYR A 212 -13.66 6.03 -43.59
C TYR A 212 -13.28 4.63 -43.07
N GLN A 213 -12.71 4.51 -41.89
CA GLN A 213 -12.37 3.21 -41.29
C GLN A 213 -13.61 2.37 -41.01
N ARG A 214 -14.76 3.01 -40.74
CA ARG A 214 -16.05 2.30 -40.54
C ARG A 214 -16.66 1.80 -41.87
N LEU A 215 -16.34 2.45 -43.00
CA LEU A 215 -16.87 2.09 -44.30
C LEU A 215 -16.06 1.01 -45.00
N GLN A 216 -14.81 0.79 -44.59
CA GLN A 216 -13.95 -0.24 -45.19
C GLN A 216 -14.39 -1.64 -44.78
N GLU A 217 -14.39 -2.56 -45.73
CA GLU A 217 -14.48 -3.98 -45.42
C GLU A 217 -13.26 -4.40 -44.58
N LYS A 218 -13.52 -5.05 -43.45
CA LYS A 218 -12.49 -5.51 -42.54
C LYS A 218 -12.42 -7.03 -42.61
N ASP A 219 -11.21 -7.57 -42.67
CA ASP A 219 -10.99 -9.02 -42.60
C ASP A 219 -11.38 -9.62 -41.22
N VAL A 220 -11.36 -8.76 -40.19
CA VAL A 220 -11.78 -9.08 -38.84
C VAL A 220 -12.66 -7.95 -38.31
N GLU A 221 -13.80 -8.30 -37.74
CA GLU A 221 -14.70 -7.33 -37.13
C GLU A 221 -14.06 -6.71 -35.89
N TYR A 222 -13.44 -5.53 -36.02
CA TYR A 222 -12.87 -4.74 -34.96
C TYR A 222 -13.24 -3.28 -35.13
N GLY A 223 -14.05 -2.77 -34.19
CA GLY A 223 -14.64 -1.45 -34.25
C GLY A 223 -14.47 -0.60 -33.04
N LEU A 224 -15.15 0.54 -32.96
CA LEU A 224 -15.09 1.50 -31.87
C LEU A 224 -15.39 0.86 -30.48
N ASN A 225 -16.31 -0.11 -30.43
CA ASN A 225 -16.64 -0.78 -29.19
C ASN A 225 -15.47 -1.63 -28.66
N ASP A 226 -14.73 -2.28 -29.56
CA ASP A 226 -13.56 -3.09 -29.18
C ASP A 226 -12.41 -2.19 -28.73
N PHE A 227 -12.16 -1.10 -29.44
CA PHE A 227 -11.20 -0.07 -29.02
C PHE A 227 -11.55 0.49 -27.64
N LYS A 228 -12.83 0.76 -27.39
CA LYS A 228 -13.31 1.24 -26.10
C LYS A 228 -13.12 0.22 -24.99
N GLU A 229 -13.45 -1.05 -25.24
CA GLU A 229 -13.23 -2.13 -24.26
C GLU A 229 -11.75 -2.21 -23.85
N GLN A 230 -10.85 -2.20 -24.82
CA GLN A 230 -9.41 -2.19 -24.56
C GLN A 230 -8.97 -0.95 -23.77
N ALA A 231 -9.48 0.21 -24.15
CA ALA A 231 -9.17 1.46 -23.47
C ALA A 231 -9.67 1.50 -22.03
N ILE A 232 -10.79 0.87 -21.71
CA ILE A 232 -11.30 0.75 -20.33
C ILE A 232 -10.34 -0.10 -19.48
N TYR A 233 -9.81 -1.20 -20.01
CA TYR A 233 -8.85 -2.02 -19.30
C TYR A 233 -7.56 -1.24 -19.00
N ASP A 234 -7.01 -0.56 -20.01
CA ASP A 234 -5.81 0.26 -19.85
C ASP A 234 -6.04 1.40 -18.86
N PHE A 235 -7.20 2.03 -18.91
CA PHE A 235 -7.58 3.11 -18.01
C PHE A 235 -7.65 2.64 -16.56
N ARG A 236 -8.23 1.46 -16.32
CA ARG A 236 -8.31 0.88 -14.96
C ARG A 236 -6.93 0.50 -14.42
N LEU A 237 -6.05 -0.02 -15.27
CA LEU A 237 -4.68 -0.33 -14.86
C LEU A 237 -3.91 0.96 -14.52
N GLN A 238 -4.09 2.04 -15.28
CA GLN A 238 -3.50 3.35 -14.97
C GLN A 238 -4.05 3.92 -13.66
N SER A 239 -5.37 3.75 -13.39
CA SER A 239 -6.00 4.14 -12.14
C SER A 239 -5.40 3.39 -10.95
N GLU A 240 -5.18 2.08 -11.09
CA GLU A 240 -4.53 1.25 -10.08
C GLU A 240 -3.08 1.65 -9.84
N ALA A 241 -2.31 1.86 -10.90
CA ALA A 241 -0.93 2.35 -10.79
C ALA A 241 -0.85 3.72 -10.10
N ALA A 242 -1.76 4.64 -10.43
CA ALA A 242 -1.84 5.93 -9.75
C ALA A 242 -2.24 5.79 -8.27
N ALA A 243 -3.11 4.83 -7.93
CA ALA A 243 -3.49 4.55 -6.55
C ALA A 243 -2.34 3.97 -5.72
N ILE A 244 -1.44 3.20 -6.33
CA ILE A 244 -0.28 2.63 -5.63
C ILE A 244 0.89 3.62 -5.60
N PHE A 245 1.29 4.15 -6.77
CA PHE A 245 2.56 4.87 -6.99
C PHE A 245 2.42 6.39 -7.09
N GLY A 246 1.20 6.94 -7.03
CA GLY A 246 0.99 8.37 -7.18
C GLY A 246 1.88 9.20 -6.25
N GLY A 247 2.62 10.17 -6.79
CA GLY A 247 3.60 11.00 -6.08
C GLY A 247 3.09 12.40 -5.75
N GLY A 248 1.84 12.52 -5.32
CA GLY A 248 1.17 13.81 -5.08
C GLY A 248 1.80 14.68 -3.99
N ALA A 249 2.53 14.10 -3.02
CA ALA A 249 3.19 14.89 -1.98
C ALA A 249 4.31 15.80 -2.52
N VAL A 250 4.97 15.35 -3.60
CA VAL A 250 6.07 16.10 -4.21
C VAL A 250 5.57 17.06 -5.31
N ALA A 251 4.61 16.63 -6.13
CA ALA A 251 4.19 17.35 -7.33
C ALA A 251 2.73 17.85 -7.29
N GLY A 252 1.92 17.40 -6.30
CA GLY A 252 0.46 17.58 -6.32
C GLY A 252 -0.01 19.01 -6.41
N GLU A 253 0.56 19.93 -5.62
CA GLU A 253 0.07 21.30 -5.54
C GLU A 253 0.77 22.23 -6.54
N ASN A 254 2.04 22.03 -6.79
CA ASN A 254 2.90 23.00 -7.46
C ASN A 254 3.34 22.59 -8.87
N PHE A 255 2.88 21.44 -9.37
CA PHE A 255 3.26 21.04 -10.72
C PHE A 255 2.57 21.89 -11.76
N ILE A 256 3.35 22.72 -12.44
CA ILE A 256 2.94 23.53 -13.58
C ILE A 256 3.57 22.90 -14.82
N ASP A 257 2.74 22.44 -15.75
CA ASP A 257 3.20 21.92 -17.02
C ASP A 257 4.06 22.97 -17.77
N PRO A 258 5.32 22.65 -18.06
CA PRO A 258 6.23 23.60 -18.71
C PRO A 258 5.77 24.04 -20.10
N THR A 259 5.00 23.21 -20.78
CA THR A 259 4.50 23.47 -22.15
C THR A 259 3.22 24.28 -22.14
N THR A 260 2.23 23.82 -21.37
CA THR A 260 0.89 24.47 -21.38
C THR A 260 0.75 25.58 -20.34
N ARG A 261 1.71 25.71 -19.41
CA ARG A 261 1.69 26.63 -18.28
C ARG A 261 0.45 26.48 -17.38
N LYS A 262 -0.22 25.32 -17.47
CA LYS A 262 -1.38 24.99 -16.64
C LYS A 262 -0.99 24.11 -15.47
N ARG A 263 -1.65 24.33 -14.33
CA ARG A 263 -1.51 23.48 -13.16
C ARG A 263 -2.12 22.10 -13.42
N LYS A 264 -1.39 21.02 -13.10
CA LYS A 264 -1.88 19.65 -13.14
C LYS A 264 -1.79 19.07 -11.73
N LEU A 265 -2.89 18.52 -11.26
CA LEU A 265 -2.98 17.91 -9.94
C LEU A 265 -2.69 16.42 -10.04
N HIS A 266 -1.87 15.94 -9.14
CA HIS A 266 -1.52 14.53 -9.02
C HIS A 266 -1.99 13.99 -7.68
N MET A 267 -2.57 12.80 -7.68
CA MET A 267 -3.00 12.09 -6.49
C MET A 267 -1.79 11.48 -5.78
N ARG A 268 -1.81 11.50 -4.45
CA ARG A 268 -0.90 10.68 -3.64
C ARG A 268 -1.38 9.25 -3.65
N GLY A 269 -0.50 8.34 -4.05
CA GLY A 269 -0.73 6.90 -3.96
C GLY A 269 -0.41 6.36 -2.57
N VAL A 270 -0.74 5.09 -2.32
CA VAL A 270 -0.53 4.45 -1.02
C VAL A 270 0.92 4.51 -0.58
N LEU A 271 1.88 4.35 -1.51
CA LEU A 271 3.32 4.38 -1.21
C LEU A 271 3.86 5.76 -0.86
N ASP A 272 3.14 6.83 -1.16
CA ASP A 272 3.54 8.21 -0.82
C ASP A 272 3.15 8.63 0.61
N PHE A 273 2.38 7.81 1.31
CA PHE A 273 2.08 7.99 2.72
C PHE A 273 3.13 7.34 3.61
N ASP A 274 3.23 7.77 4.88
CA ASP A 274 4.16 7.20 5.87
C ASP A 274 3.71 5.81 6.35
N ILE A 275 3.68 4.85 5.40
CA ILE A 275 3.35 3.44 5.68
C ILE A 275 4.55 2.72 6.31
N GLN A 276 4.29 1.52 6.86
CA GLN A 276 5.37 0.69 7.39
C GLN A 276 6.14 0.02 6.25
N VAL A 277 7.47 0.16 6.22
CA VAL A 277 8.33 -0.59 5.31
C VAL A 277 9.02 -1.70 6.09
N ILE A 278 8.83 -2.94 5.67
CA ILE A 278 9.38 -4.12 6.32
C ILE A 278 10.22 -4.87 5.29
N GLU A 279 11.52 -4.86 5.51
CA GLU A 279 12.49 -5.52 4.62
C GLU A 279 12.95 -6.84 5.24
N SER A 280 13.17 -7.87 4.40
CA SER A 280 13.81 -9.10 4.84
C SER A 280 15.31 -8.87 5.07
N ALA A 281 15.90 -9.59 6.02
CA ALA A 281 17.34 -9.71 6.07
C ALA A 281 17.85 -10.57 4.90
N ALA A 282 19.08 -10.34 4.45
CA ALA A 282 19.70 -11.18 3.43
C ALA A 282 19.75 -12.65 3.89
N GLY A 283 19.30 -13.58 3.02
CA GLY A 283 19.27 -15.01 3.33
C GLY A 283 18.21 -15.44 4.37
N GLN A 284 17.31 -14.55 4.80
CA GLN A 284 16.28 -14.91 5.76
C GLN A 284 15.23 -15.84 5.13
N PRO A 285 14.89 -16.97 5.79
CA PRO A 285 13.82 -17.84 5.33
C PRO A 285 12.49 -17.09 5.21
N ILE A 286 11.76 -17.30 4.12
CA ILE A 286 10.50 -16.60 3.83
C ILE A 286 9.45 -16.80 4.93
N ASP A 287 9.38 -17.98 5.54
CA ASP A 287 8.42 -18.30 6.61
C ASP A 287 8.69 -17.45 7.87
N GLU A 288 9.97 -17.26 8.22
CA GLU A 288 10.38 -16.44 9.36
C GLU A 288 10.11 -14.96 9.08
N TYR A 289 10.47 -14.49 7.88
CA TYR A 289 10.18 -13.12 7.45
C TYR A 289 8.69 -12.79 7.51
N LEU A 290 7.84 -13.67 6.98
CA LEU A 290 6.39 -13.47 7.00
C LEU A 290 5.84 -13.40 8.42
N ASN A 291 6.33 -14.24 9.34
CA ASN A 291 5.91 -14.19 10.74
C ASN A 291 6.28 -12.85 11.40
N VAL A 292 7.51 -12.36 11.20
CA VAL A 292 7.95 -11.06 11.72
C VAL A 292 7.16 -9.90 11.08
N ALA A 293 6.89 -10.00 9.77
CA ALA A 293 6.10 -9.00 9.07
C ALA A 293 4.66 -8.95 9.59
N MET A 294 4.04 -10.11 9.81
CA MET A 294 2.70 -10.20 10.40
C MET A 294 2.65 -9.66 11.82
N GLU A 295 3.63 -10.01 12.67
CA GLU A 295 3.75 -9.46 14.02
C GLU A 295 3.80 -7.94 14.00
N LYS A 296 4.67 -7.34 13.17
CA LYS A 296 4.81 -5.88 13.08
C LYS A 296 3.54 -5.21 12.56
N LEU A 297 2.94 -5.76 11.52
CA LEU A 297 1.73 -5.18 10.91
C LEU A 297 0.53 -5.23 11.86
N PHE A 298 0.27 -6.37 12.49
CA PHE A 298 -0.90 -6.56 13.35
C PHE A 298 -0.68 -6.15 14.81
N ALA A 299 0.56 -5.96 15.26
CA ALA A 299 0.87 -5.50 16.62
C ALA A 299 0.45 -4.05 16.88
N VAL A 300 0.30 -3.25 15.83
CA VAL A 300 -0.23 -1.89 15.93
C VAL A 300 -1.75 -1.99 16.08
N ASN A 301 -2.26 -1.78 17.28
CA ASN A 301 -3.68 -1.90 17.66
C ASN A 301 -4.66 -0.99 16.89
N ASN A 302 -4.21 -0.28 15.87
CA ASN A 302 -4.96 0.73 15.15
C ASN A 302 -5.53 0.25 13.80
N GLY A 303 -5.26 -0.98 13.41
CA GLY A 303 -5.74 -1.56 12.16
C GLY A 303 -6.82 -2.63 12.37
N SER A 304 -7.40 -3.10 11.27
CA SER A 304 -8.35 -4.22 11.30
C SER A 304 -7.63 -5.57 11.42
N GLU A 305 -8.35 -6.59 11.89
CA GLU A 305 -7.86 -7.97 11.92
C GLU A 305 -7.76 -8.59 10.52
N GLU A 306 -8.42 -7.98 9.53
CA GLU A 306 -8.39 -8.40 8.14
C GLU A 306 -7.65 -7.37 7.29
N ARG A 307 -6.64 -7.81 6.56
CA ARG A 307 -5.89 -6.97 5.63
C ARG A 307 -5.78 -7.63 4.27
N ILE A 308 -5.44 -6.83 3.28
CA ILE A 308 -5.30 -7.25 1.89
C ILE A 308 -3.83 -7.24 1.56
N LEU A 309 -3.35 -8.32 0.95
CA LEU A 309 -1.99 -8.48 0.45
C LEU A 309 -2.02 -8.49 -1.07
N LEU A 310 -1.51 -7.43 -1.67
CA LEU A 310 -1.26 -7.33 -3.11
C LEU A 310 0.21 -7.63 -3.35
N TYR A 311 0.53 -8.62 -4.16
CA TYR A 311 1.93 -9.04 -4.34
C TYR A 311 2.32 -9.14 -5.82
N GLY A 312 3.58 -8.80 -6.10
CA GLY A 312 4.17 -8.92 -7.42
C GLY A 312 4.53 -10.37 -7.77
N ALA A 313 4.85 -10.63 -9.03
CA ALA A 313 5.15 -11.98 -9.54
C ALA A 313 6.41 -12.59 -8.91
N GLY A 314 7.45 -11.80 -8.67
CA GLY A 314 8.67 -12.26 -7.99
C GLY A 314 8.40 -12.66 -6.54
N PHE A 315 7.63 -11.84 -5.82
CA PHE A 315 7.17 -12.16 -4.47
C PHE A 315 6.33 -13.45 -4.45
N ALA A 316 5.45 -13.65 -5.46
CA ALA A 316 4.66 -14.87 -5.61
C ALA A 316 5.53 -16.12 -5.74
N THR A 317 6.62 -16.04 -6.52
CA THR A 317 7.59 -17.14 -6.69
C THR A 317 8.25 -17.50 -5.34
N LYS A 318 8.63 -16.49 -4.56
CA LYS A 318 9.20 -16.70 -3.23
C LYS A 318 8.17 -17.27 -2.25
N LEU A 319 6.91 -16.82 -2.31
CA LEU A 319 5.82 -17.39 -1.50
C LEU A 319 5.56 -18.88 -1.82
N ALA A 320 5.70 -19.29 -3.09
CA ALA A 320 5.54 -20.69 -3.47
C ALA A 320 6.55 -21.62 -2.79
N ASN A 321 7.72 -21.12 -2.40
CA ASN A 321 8.74 -21.84 -1.67
C ASN A 321 8.46 -21.94 -0.16
N SER A 322 7.49 -21.17 0.36
CA SER A 322 7.08 -21.19 1.76
C SER A 322 6.18 -22.41 2.04
N LYS A 323 6.61 -23.26 2.96
CA LYS A 323 5.82 -24.43 3.39
C LYS A 323 4.57 -24.02 4.18
N TRP A 324 4.69 -22.95 4.98
CA TRP A 324 3.56 -22.41 5.73
C TRP A 324 2.50 -21.85 4.79
N TRP A 325 2.90 -21.02 3.83
CA TRP A 325 2.01 -20.42 2.85
C TRP A 325 1.25 -21.47 2.03
N THR A 326 1.96 -22.47 1.53
CA THR A 326 1.36 -23.56 0.73
C THR A 326 0.32 -24.34 1.53
N LYS A 327 0.60 -24.67 2.79
CA LYS A 327 -0.35 -25.35 3.68
C LYS A 327 -1.60 -24.50 3.96
N GLN A 328 -1.44 -23.18 4.13
CA GLN A 328 -2.59 -22.28 4.31
C GLN A 328 -3.48 -22.21 3.07
N LEU A 329 -2.88 -22.19 1.88
CA LEU A 329 -3.65 -22.21 0.63
C LEU A 329 -4.40 -23.54 0.41
N GLU A 330 -3.86 -24.66 0.87
CA GLU A 330 -4.53 -25.98 0.82
C GLU A 330 -5.69 -26.06 1.82
N ALA A 331 -5.53 -25.47 2.99
CA ALA A 331 -6.52 -25.48 4.08
C ALA A 331 -7.66 -24.50 3.86
N ASN A 332 -7.36 -23.31 3.31
CA ASN A 332 -8.28 -22.21 3.20
C ASN A 332 -8.88 -22.10 1.79
N LYS A 333 -10.19 -21.92 1.74
CA LYS A 333 -10.90 -21.73 0.48
C LYS A 333 -10.70 -20.30 -0.05
N THR A 334 -10.82 -20.16 -1.36
CA THR A 334 -10.93 -18.84 -2.01
C THR A 334 -12.25 -18.19 -1.63
N GLU A 335 -12.21 -16.88 -1.36
CA GLU A 335 -13.40 -16.07 -1.05
C GLU A 335 -13.58 -15.00 -2.13
N VAL A 336 -14.80 -14.82 -2.60
CA VAL A 336 -15.16 -13.70 -3.50
C VAL A 336 -15.69 -12.56 -2.64
N LYS A 337 -14.97 -11.46 -2.59
CA LYS A 337 -15.35 -10.26 -1.85
C LYS A 337 -14.93 -9.02 -2.63
N TRP A 338 -15.78 -8.01 -2.65
CA TRP A 338 -15.57 -6.76 -3.41
C TRP A 338 -15.28 -6.95 -4.91
N GLY A 339 -15.92 -7.96 -5.52
CA GLY A 339 -15.75 -8.27 -6.94
C GLY A 339 -14.42 -8.93 -7.33
N VAL A 340 -13.61 -9.32 -6.34
CA VAL A 340 -12.31 -9.97 -6.52
C VAL A 340 -12.29 -11.32 -5.81
N THR A 341 -11.63 -12.30 -6.42
CA THR A 341 -11.42 -13.62 -5.82
C THR A 341 -10.10 -13.63 -5.06
N TRP A 342 -10.17 -13.72 -3.74
CA TRP A 342 -9.04 -13.68 -2.83
C TRP A 342 -8.62 -15.07 -2.39
N LYS A 343 -7.32 -15.26 -2.22
CA LYS A 343 -6.76 -16.39 -1.48
C LYS A 343 -6.71 -16.02 0.00
N MET A 344 -7.30 -16.84 0.85
CA MET A 344 -7.32 -16.57 2.29
C MET A 344 -6.12 -17.19 2.96
N VAL A 345 -5.46 -16.42 3.81
CA VAL A 345 -4.33 -16.86 4.63
C VAL A 345 -4.58 -16.42 6.06
N GLU A 346 -4.64 -17.37 6.96
CA GLU A 346 -4.85 -17.13 8.38
C GLU A 346 -3.54 -17.27 9.16
N SER A 347 -3.28 -16.34 10.04
CA SER A 347 -2.15 -16.36 10.96
C SER A 347 -2.63 -16.18 12.39
N ASN A 348 -1.73 -16.40 13.36
CA ASN A 348 -2.03 -16.13 14.77
C ASN A 348 -2.28 -14.65 15.07
N PHE A 349 -1.90 -13.75 14.16
CA PHE A 349 -2.01 -12.31 14.31
C PHE A 349 -3.25 -11.72 13.62
N GLY A 350 -3.72 -12.35 12.55
CA GLY A 350 -4.86 -11.87 11.76
C GLY A 350 -5.00 -12.60 10.43
N ARG A 351 -5.93 -12.11 9.61
CA ARG A 351 -6.25 -12.68 8.30
C ARG A 351 -5.73 -11.81 7.17
N LEU A 352 -5.14 -12.43 6.16
CA LEU A 352 -4.76 -11.80 4.92
C LEU A 352 -5.61 -12.32 3.75
N ARG A 353 -6.12 -11.39 2.95
CA ARG A 353 -6.67 -11.68 1.63
C ARG A 353 -5.63 -11.36 0.60
N ALA A 354 -5.13 -12.37 -0.08
CA ALA A 354 -3.98 -12.27 -0.95
C ALA A 354 -4.37 -12.43 -2.42
N ILE A 355 -3.81 -11.59 -3.27
CA ILE A 355 -3.94 -11.69 -4.73
C ILE A 355 -2.68 -11.12 -5.40
N MET A 356 -2.34 -11.68 -6.56
CA MET A 356 -1.28 -11.12 -7.40
C MET A 356 -1.80 -9.86 -8.10
N ASP A 357 -1.02 -8.81 -8.04
CA ASP A 357 -1.30 -7.52 -8.67
C ASP A 357 -0.39 -7.33 -9.90
N PRO A 358 -0.97 -7.22 -11.11
CA PRO A 358 -0.20 -6.94 -12.32
C PRO A 358 0.54 -5.61 -12.28
N ALA A 359 0.00 -4.57 -11.62
CA ALA A 359 0.64 -3.27 -11.54
C ALA A 359 2.00 -3.37 -10.83
N LEU A 360 2.10 -4.10 -9.72
CA LEU A 360 3.37 -4.34 -9.03
C LEU A 360 4.36 -5.16 -9.90
N SER A 361 3.85 -6.06 -10.75
CA SER A 361 4.69 -6.89 -11.61
C SER A 361 5.24 -6.15 -12.83
N LEU A 362 4.56 -5.11 -13.30
CA LEU A 362 4.98 -4.31 -14.45
C LEU A 362 6.13 -3.36 -14.14
N PHE A 363 6.21 -2.88 -12.90
CA PHE A 363 7.26 -1.98 -12.45
C PHE A 363 8.40 -2.82 -11.85
N GLY A 364 9.42 -3.12 -12.63
CA GLY A 364 10.51 -4.07 -12.36
C GLY A 364 11.04 -4.13 -10.93
N ASP A 365 11.24 -2.98 -10.29
CA ASP A 365 11.76 -2.90 -8.91
C ASP A 365 10.74 -3.35 -7.85
N TYR A 366 9.46 -3.45 -8.18
CA TYR A 366 8.39 -3.83 -7.25
C TYR A 366 7.88 -5.26 -7.43
N THR A 367 8.45 -6.03 -8.37
CA THR A 367 8.10 -7.45 -8.57
C THR A 367 8.30 -8.29 -7.31
N ASP A 368 9.32 -7.98 -6.52
CA ASP A 368 9.66 -8.68 -5.27
C ASP A 368 9.04 -8.02 -4.03
N CYS A 369 8.13 -7.09 -4.25
CA CYS A 369 7.42 -6.40 -3.19
C CYS A 369 5.98 -6.92 -3.04
N ALA A 370 5.43 -6.72 -1.85
CA ALA A 370 4.02 -6.90 -1.59
C ALA A 370 3.48 -5.74 -0.75
N LEU A 371 2.34 -5.20 -1.18
CA LEU A 371 1.65 -4.11 -0.50
C LEU A 371 0.55 -4.68 0.39
N VAL A 372 0.59 -4.36 1.67
CA VAL A 372 -0.45 -4.71 2.64
C VAL A 372 -1.33 -3.49 2.90
N VAL A 373 -2.62 -3.64 2.68
CA VAL A 373 -3.60 -2.55 2.79
C VAL A 373 -4.69 -2.92 3.79
N ASP A 374 -5.09 -1.97 4.62
CA ASP A 374 -6.27 -2.12 5.47
C ASP A 374 -7.50 -1.54 4.78
N PRO A 375 -8.50 -2.36 4.43
CA PRO A 375 -9.69 -1.92 3.70
C PRO A 375 -10.59 -0.96 4.47
N ARG A 376 -10.43 -0.85 5.80
CA ARG A 376 -11.20 0.10 6.62
C ARG A 376 -10.60 1.51 6.61
N HIS A 377 -9.31 1.60 6.34
CA HIS A 377 -8.53 2.84 6.40
C HIS A 377 -8.14 3.37 5.02
N LEU A 378 -8.67 2.77 3.96
CA LEU A 378 -8.44 3.18 2.58
C LEU A 378 -9.74 3.24 1.81
N ARG A 379 -10.03 4.38 1.18
CA ARG A 379 -11.17 4.52 0.26
C ARG A 379 -10.87 5.50 -0.86
N VAL A 380 -11.62 5.35 -1.97
CA VAL A 380 -11.63 6.32 -3.07
C VAL A 380 -12.65 7.40 -2.79
N VAL A 381 -12.29 8.64 -3.10
CA VAL A 381 -13.17 9.79 -3.09
C VAL A 381 -13.29 10.32 -4.52
N GLU A 382 -14.50 10.35 -5.04
CA GLU A 382 -14.80 10.76 -6.40
C GLU A 382 -15.20 12.25 -6.46
N GLN A 383 -14.54 13.00 -7.32
CA GLN A 383 -14.98 14.33 -7.73
C GLN A 383 -15.86 14.21 -8.97
N VAL A 384 -15.40 13.44 -9.96
CA VAL A 384 -16.14 13.08 -11.17
C VAL A 384 -16.10 11.56 -11.28
N PRO A 385 -17.25 10.87 -11.21
CA PRO A 385 -17.28 9.43 -11.40
C PRO A 385 -16.87 9.07 -12.84
N LEU A 386 -16.42 7.83 -13.05
CA LEU A 386 -16.10 7.34 -14.37
C LEU A 386 -17.31 7.51 -15.29
N GLN A 387 -17.16 8.35 -16.29
CA GLN A 387 -18.20 8.66 -17.27
C GLN A 387 -17.67 8.54 -18.70
N GLU A 388 -18.59 8.23 -19.61
CA GLU A 388 -18.34 8.11 -21.02
C GLU A 388 -19.04 9.26 -21.76
N ASN A 389 -18.29 10.06 -22.47
CA ASN A 389 -18.80 11.14 -23.32
C ASN A 389 -18.55 10.80 -24.79
N LYS A 390 -19.61 10.64 -25.55
CA LYS A 390 -19.54 10.44 -27.02
C LYS A 390 -19.55 11.78 -27.73
N LEU A 391 -18.51 12.03 -28.51
CA LEU A 391 -18.36 13.25 -29.31
C LEU A 391 -18.42 12.92 -30.79
N ASP A 392 -19.45 13.40 -31.46
CA ASP A 392 -19.56 13.31 -32.91
C ASP A 392 -18.90 14.55 -33.54
N LEU A 393 -17.58 14.44 -33.76
CA LEU A 393 -16.81 15.55 -34.30
C LEU A 393 -17.10 15.82 -35.80
N GLN A 394 -17.68 14.84 -36.50
CA GLN A 394 -18.11 14.99 -37.86
C GLN A 394 -19.31 15.94 -37.95
N LYS A 395 -20.32 15.75 -37.10
CA LYS A 395 -21.48 16.67 -37.02
C LYS A 395 -21.09 18.04 -36.51
N ALA A 396 -20.08 18.13 -35.67
CA ALA A 396 -19.54 19.38 -35.18
C ALA A 396 -18.70 20.14 -36.22
N GLY A 397 -18.38 19.53 -37.38
CA GLY A 397 -17.55 20.13 -38.40
C GLY A 397 -16.07 20.30 -38.04
N ILE A 398 -15.60 19.59 -37.00
CA ILE A 398 -14.22 19.73 -36.49
C ILE A 398 -13.31 18.68 -37.11
N ARG A 399 -13.75 17.40 -37.13
CA ARG A 399 -12.96 16.26 -37.61
C ARG A 399 -13.90 15.16 -38.10
N ASN A 400 -13.49 14.40 -39.14
CA ASN A 400 -14.27 13.28 -39.64
C ASN A 400 -14.09 12.02 -38.79
N SER A 401 -14.45 12.09 -37.51
CA SER A 401 -14.33 10.99 -36.55
C SER A 401 -15.48 10.99 -35.54
N LEU A 402 -15.73 9.81 -34.97
CA LEU A 402 -16.53 9.60 -33.78
C LEU A 402 -15.58 9.29 -32.62
N ASP A 403 -15.61 10.12 -31.58
CA ASP A 403 -14.72 10.00 -30.46
C ASP A 403 -15.50 9.61 -29.19
N VAL A 404 -14.92 8.74 -28.40
CA VAL A 404 -15.40 8.38 -27.08
C VAL A 404 -14.35 8.83 -26.07
N VAL A 405 -14.75 9.72 -25.17
CA VAL A 405 -13.89 10.22 -24.09
C VAL A 405 -14.32 9.57 -22.78
N LEU A 406 -13.41 8.83 -22.18
CA LEU A 406 -13.54 8.32 -20.83
C LEU A 406 -12.92 9.35 -19.88
N GLU A 407 -13.65 9.75 -18.87
CA GLU A 407 -13.22 10.75 -17.90
C GLU A 407 -13.52 10.28 -16.49
N GLU A 408 -12.55 10.48 -15.60
CA GLU A 408 -12.69 10.26 -14.17
C GLU A 408 -11.82 11.25 -13.40
N SER A 409 -12.30 11.72 -12.24
CA SER A 409 -11.50 12.50 -11.31
C SER A 409 -11.66 11.92 -9.91
N ILE A 410 -10.58 11.35 -9.39
CA ILE A 410 -10.56 10.63 -8.11
C ILE A 410 -9.39 11.05 -7.24
N THR A 411 -9.52 10.79 -5.96
CA THR A 411 -8.43 10.88 -4.98
C THR A 411 -8.54 9.74 -3.97
N LEU A 412 -7.47 9.46 -3.26
CA LEU A 412 -7.43 8.50 -2.16
C LEU A 412 -7.51 9.20 -0.82
N GLU A 413 -8.32 8.66 0.06
CA GLU A 413 -8.27 8.91 1.49
C GLU A 413 -7.62 7.71 2.17
N LEU A 414 -6.48 7.93 2.81
CA LEU A 414 -5.77 6.95 3.60
C LEU A 414 -5.65 7.46 5.02
N THR A 415 -6.46 6.90 5.90
CA THR A 415 -6.39 7.15 7.34
C THR A 415 -5.48 6.10 7.98
N ASN A 416 -4.81 6.44 9.07
CA ASN A 416 -3.90 5.53 9.77
C ASN A 416 -2.83 4.86 8.87
N PRO A 417 -1.83 5.62 8.39
CA PRO A 417 -0.80 5.08 7.50
C PRO A 417 -0.05 3.86 8.07
N LYS A 418 0.11 3.78 9.39
CA LYS A 418 0.80 2.67 10.05
C LYS A 418 0.02 1.34 10.04
N ALA A 419 -1.25 1.35 9.65
CA ALA A 419 -2.01 0.12 9.41
C ALA A 419 -1.67 -0.52 8.06
N HIS A 420 -0.99 0.20 7.18
CA HIS A 420 -0.55 -0.26 5.86
C HIS A 420 0.93 -0.58 5.89
N GLY A 421 1.38 -1.43 4.98
CA GLY A 421 2.80 -1.80 4.91
C GLY A 421 3.26 -2.23 3.54
N LEU A 422 4.53 -1.96 3.25
CA LEU A 422 5.25 -2.48 2.10
C LEU A 422 6.22 -3.56 2.58
N LEU A 423 6.06 -4.76 2.07
CA LEU A 423 6.93 -5.88 2.32
C LEU A 423 7.93 -6.00 1.17
N ILE A 424 9.21 -6.05 1.48
CA ILE A 424 10.30 -6.14 0.49
C ILE A 424 11.15 -7.34 0.82
N ILE A 425 11.33 -8.24 -0.15
CA ILE A 425 12.27 -9.34 -0.02
C ILE A 425 13.54 -8.96 -0.77
N ARG A 426 14.62 -8.74 -0.03
CA ARG A 426 15.94 -8.50 -0.63
C ARG A 426 16.52 -9.81 -1.14
N GLU A 427 17.08 -9.77 -2.35
CA GLU A 427 17.95 -10.82 -2.85
C GLU A 427 19.34 -10.67 -2.23
N GLU A 428 20.10 -11.77 -2.17
CA GLU A 428 21.47 -11.80 -1.66
C GLU A 428 22.42 -10.91 -2.46
#